data_a02a93d7b6e398cb81e8a9f68e19c75c
#
_entry.id   a02a93d7b6e398cb81e8a9f68e19c75c
#
_cell.length_a   1.000
_cell.length_b   1.000
_cell.length_c   1.000
_cell.angle_alpha   90.00
_cell.angle_beta   90.00
_cell.angle_gamma   90.00
#
_symmetry.space_group_name_H-M   'P 1'
#
loop_
_entity.id
_entity.type
_entity.pdbx_description
1 polymer ?
#
loop_
_entity_poly.entity_id
_entity_poly.type
_entity_poly.pdbx_seq_one_letter_code
_entity_poly.pdbx_strand_id
1 'polypeptide(L)'
;MPRRMSQSHEDLRRAAGDFAHEVVRGEGLAALNVRRIAADLGCSVGTIYNLFVDLDALLLEVAARVLDDMFAAVFAEGLPAAPEARLVEIARRYIRFAAAERRAWSMVFRHEPAHDRPTPDWHLARIGRLVAALEEVVAAALPAAERDSRAVVEVLAASVPGQPSCGMASVDS
;
A
#
# COMPACT_ATOMS: atom_id res chain seq x y z
N MET A 1 -33.50 18.94 -16.03
CA MET A 1 -32.47 19.12 -15.03
C MET A 1 -32.29 17.81 -14.29
N PRO A 2 -31.22 17.03 -14.52
CA PRO A 2 -31.02 15.81 -13.75
C PRO A 2 -30.68 16.19 -12.30
N ARG A 3 -31.43 15.61 -11.40
CA ARG A 3 -31.29 15.74 -9.95
C ARG A 3 -29.90 15.24 -9.56
N ARG A 4 -28.98 16.12 -9.12
CA ARG A 4 -27.75 15.72 -8.45
C ARG A 4 -28.16 14.86 -7.26
N MET A 5 -27.98 13.55 -7.39
CA MET A 5 -28.04 12.68 -6.22
C MET A 5 -26.97 13.22 -5.26
N SER A 6 -27.39 13.59 -4.06
CA SER A 6 -26.49 13.95 -2.98
C SER A 6 -25.59 12.74 -2.75
N GLN A 7 -24.35 12.79 -3.26
CA GLN A 7 -23.34 11.79 -2.94
C GLN A 7 -23.18 11.77 -1.43
N SER A 8 -23.24 10.58 -0.83
CA SER A 8 -22.99 10.47 0.59
C SER A 8 -21.55 10.91 0.90
N HIS A 9 -21.31 11.37 2.12
CA HIS A 9 -19.96 11.73 2.57
C HIS A 9 -18.97 10.58 2.36
N GLU A 10 -19.43 9.36 2.54
CA GLU A 10 -18.63 8.15 2.33
C GLU A 10 -18.36 7.87 0.85
N ASP A 11 -19.32 8.06 -0.03
CA ASP A 11 -19.11 7.91 -1.48
C ASP A 11 -18.11 8.92 -2.01
N LEU A 12 -18.20 10.17 -1.53
CA LEU A 12 -17.28 11.22 -1.94
C LEU A 12 -15.86 10.95 -1.38
N ARG A 13 -15.75 10.45 -0.16
CA ARG A 13 -14.47 10.03 0.43
C ARG A 13 -13.84 8.89 -0.36
N ARG A 14 -14.62 7.90 -0.73
CA ARG A 14 -14.17 6.78 -1.57
C ARG A 14 -13.67 7.28 -2.92
N ALA A 15 -14.46 8.10 -3.61
CA ALA A 15 -14.11 8.67 -4.91
C ALA A 15 -12.82 9.51 -4.84
N ALA A 16 -12.62 10.29 -3.77
CA ALA A 16 -11.39 11.04 -3.55
C ALA A 16 -10.17 10.13 -3.40
N GLY A 17 -10.31 9.05 -2.65
CA GLY A 17 -9.26 8.04 -2.50
C GLY A 17 -8.94 7.30 -3.79
N ASP A 18 -9.96 6.96 -4.59
CA ASP A 18 -9.80 6.28 -5.88
C ASP A 18 -9.09 7.19 -6.89
N PHE A 19 -9.52 8.45 -6.99
CA PHE A 19 -8.85 9.44 -7.85
C PHE A 19 -7.40 9.68 -7.42
N ALA A 20 -7.15 9.85 -6.12
CA ALA A 20 -5.80 10.04 -5.59
C ALA A 20 -4.89 8.84 -5.90
N HIS A 21 -5.42 7.62 -5.78
CA HIS A 21 -4.72 6.38 -6.13
C HIS A 21 -4.32 6.35 -7.61
N GLU A 22 -5.22 6.66 -8.53
CA GLU A 22 -4.94 6.71 -9.97
C GLU A 22 -3.88 7.78 -10.31
N VAL A 23 -3.95 8.96 -9.70
CA VAL A 23 -2.94 10.01 -9.88
C VAL A 23 -1.56 9.52 -9.42
N VAL A 24 -1.48 8.90 -8.25
CA VAL A 24 -0.21 8.40 -7.71
C VAL A 24 0.36 7.29 -8.59
N ARG A 25 -0.46 6.37 -9.08
CA ARG A 25 -0.04 5.31 -10.02
C ARG A 25 0.50 5.88 -11.32
N GLY A 26 -0.25 6.77 -11.95
CA GLY A 26 0.08 7.30 -13.26
C GLY A 26 1.20 8.33 -13.25
N GLU A 27 1.17 9.27 -12.30
CA GLU A 27 2.02 10.47 -12.32
C GLU A 27 2.97 10.56 -11.10
N GLY A 28 2.68 9.83 -10.03
CA GLY A 28 3.43 9.85 -8.78
C GLY A 28 2.89 10.84 -7.74
N LEU A 29 3.39 10.71 -6.52
CA LEU A 29 2.92 11.48 -5.36
C LEU A 29 3.02 13.01 -5.56
N ALA A 30 4.06 13.50 -6.22
CA ALA A 30 4.26 14.93 -6.46
C ALA A 30 3.15 15.59 -7.31
N ALA A 31 2.42 14.80 -8.11
CA ALA A 31 1.30 15.29 -8.91
C ALA A 31 -0.02 15.41 -8.13
N LEU A 32 -0.07 14.83 -6.92
CA LEU A 32 -1.26 14.82 -6.09
C LEU A 32 -1.35 16.11 -5.26
N ASN A 33 -2.48 16.80 -5.37
CA ASN A 33 -2.81 17.94 -4.49
C ASN A 33 -4.31 18.06 -4.31
N VAL A 34 -4.73 18.69 -3.22
CA VAL A 34 -6.14 18.80 -2.81
C VAL A 34 -6.99 19.56 -3.84
N ARG A 35 -6.42 20.58 -4.52
CA ARG A 35 -7.15 21.34 -5.54
C ARG A 35 -7.51 20.48 -6.75
N ARG A 36 -6.59 19.61 -7.16
CA ARG A 36 -6.80 18.67 -8.27
C ARG A 36 -7.92 17.68 -7.94
N ILE A 37 -7.91 17.11 -6.72
CA ILE A 37 -8.96 16.21 -6.24
C ILE A 37 -10.32 16.92 -6.23
N ALA A 38 -10.38 18.13 -5.67
CA ALA A 38 -11.60 18.91 -5.60
C ALA A 38 -12.16 19.24 -7.00
N ALA A 39 -11.29 19.58 -7.95
CA ALA A 39 -11.67 19.87 -9.33
C ALA A 39 -12.24 18.63 -10.03
N ASP A 40 -11.62 17.47 -9.89
CA ASP A 40 -12.09 16.21 -10.49
C ASP A 40 -13.46 15.80 -9.94
N LEU A 41 -13.64 15.88 -8.62
CA LEU A 41 -14.89 15.53 -7.96
C LEU A 41 -15.98 16.62 -8.09
N GLY A 42 -15.68 17.75 -8.69
CA GLY A 42 -16.62 18.87 -8.83
C GLY A 42 -17.08 19.46 -7.48
N CYS A 43 -16.20 19.45 -6.47
CA CYS A 43 -16.49 19.97 -5.14
C CYS A 43 -15.49 21.08 -4.72
N SER A 44 -15.70 21.67 -3.56
CA SER A 44 -14.78 22.68 -3.03
C SER A 44 -13.57 22.02 -2.34
N VAL A 45 -12.44 22.75 -2.27
CA VAL A 45 -11.26 22.35 -1.48
C VAL A 45 -11.64 22.14 0.00
N GLY A 46 -12.52 22.99 0.54
CA GLY A 46 -13.05 22.83 1.89
C GLY A 46 -13.82 21.52 2.10
N THR A 47 -14.49 21.02 1.06
CA THR A 47 -15.16 19.71 1.11
C THR A 47 -14.13 18.60 1.31
N ILE A 48 -13.00 18.64 0.61
CA ILE A 48 -11.95 17.62 0.77
C ILE A 48 -11.37 17.65 2.19
N TYR A 49 -11.12 18.81 2.77
CA TYR A 49 -10.66 18.91 4.16
C TYR A 49 -11.72 18.47 5.19
N ASN A 50 -13.01 18.46 4.83
CA ASN A 50 -14.04 17.88 5.68
C ASN A 50 -14.09 16.34 5.56
N LEU A 51 -13.63 15.77 4.44
CA LEU A 51 -13.52 14.32 4.24
C LEU A 51 -12.31 13.72 4.93
N PHE A 52 -11.20 14.44 4.92
CA PHE A 52 -9.91 14.00 5.47
C PHE A 52 -9.38 15.06 6.42
N VAL A 53 -8.95 14.64 7.59
CA VAL A 53 -8.38 15.56 8.61
C VAL A 53 -7.19 16.34 8.02
N ASP A 54 -6.41 15.69 7.17
CA ASP A 54 -5.26 16.26 6.45
C ASP A 54 -4.92 15.41 5.21
N LEU A 55 -3.86 15.81 4.51
CA LEU A 55 -3.36 15.09 3.34
C LEU A 55 -2.82 13.70 3.73
N ASP A 56 -2.22 13.56 4.91
CA ASP A 56 -1.67 12.29 5.39
C ASP A 56 -2.76 11.24 5.57
N ALA A 57 -3.92 11.63 6.07
CA ALA A 57 -5.08 10.73 6.17
C ALA A 57 -5.55 10.24 4.79
N LEU A 58 -5.51 11.09 3.77
CA LEU A 58 -5.78 10.68 2.38
C LEU A 58 -4.69 9.75 1.85
N LEU A 59 -3.42 10.04 2.11
CA LEU A 59 -2.30 9.22 1.65
C LEU A 59 -2.30 7.83 2.30
N LEU A 60 -2.73 7.71 3.55
CA LEU A 60 -2.97 6.40 4.18
C LEU A 60 -4.06 5.60 3.46
N GLU A 61 -5.11 6.25 2.98
CA GLU A 61 -6.14 5.60 2.17
C GLU A 61 -5.60 5.13 0.80
N VAL A 62 -4.73 5.94 0.18
CA VAL A 62 -4.05 5.54 -1.07
C VAL A 62 -3.10 4.37 -0.80
N ALA A 63 -2.30 4.43 0.27
CA ALA A 63 -1.40 3.34 0.66
C ALA A 63 -2.16 2.03 0.91
N ALA A 64 -3.33 2.11 1.55
CA ALA A 64 -4.19 0.95 1.77
C ALA A 64 -4.65 0.30 0.45
N ARG A 65 -5.02 1.10 -0.55
CA ARG A 65 -5.41 0.59 -1.87
C ARG A 65 -4.23 -0.08 -2.58
N VAL A 66 -3.05 0.52 -2.50
CA VAL A 66 -1.83 -0.09 -3.08
C VAL A 66 -1.51 -1.44 -2.40
N LEU A 67 -1.68 -1.54 -1.08
CA LEU A 67 -1.53 -2.81 -0.36
C LEU A 67 -2.59 -3.85 -0.76
N ASP A 68 -3.84 -3.43 -0.97
CA ASP A 68 -4.90 -4.31 -1.44
C ASP A 68 -4.64 -4.80 -2.88
N ASP A 69 -4.20 -3.91 -3.78
CA ASP A 69 -3.82 -4.25 -5.15
C ASP A 69 -2.63 -5.23 -5.18
N MET A 70 -1.62 -4.97 -4.35
CA MET A 70 -0.46 -5.84 -4.23
C MET A 70 -0.87 -7.22 -3.69
N PHE A 71 -1.70 -7.27 -2.66
CA PHE A 71 -2.21 -8.52 -2.13
C PHE A 71 -2.97 -9.32 -3.20
N ALA A 72 -3.87 -8.65 -3.92
CA ALA A 72 -4.64 -9.28 -5.00
C ALA A 72 -3.74 -9.81 -6.13
N ALA A 73 -2.72 -9.05 -6.52
CA ALA A 73 -1.78 -9.45 -7.58
C ALA A 73 -0.88 -10.61 -7.17
N VAL A 74 -0.37 -10.60 -5.93
CA VAL A 74 0.58 -11.60 -5.42
C VAL A 74 -0.10 -12.92 -5.10
N PHE A 75 -1.28 -12.87 -4.47
CA PHE A 75 -2.03 -14.05 -4.01
C PHE A 75 -3.18 -14.45 -4.95
N ALA A 76 -3.19 -13.95 -6.19
CA ALA A 76 -4.16 -14.34 -7.21
C ALA A 76 -4.17 -15.87 -7.42
N GLU A 77 -5.27 -16.38 -7.95
CA GLU A 77 -5.44 -17.80 -8.30
C GLU A 77 -4.28 -18.36 -9.16
N GLY A 78 -4.16 -19.68 -9.20
CA GLY A 78 -3.14 -20.36 -9.99
C GLY A 78 -1.75 -20.40 -9.33
N LEU A 79 -1.68 -20.27 -8.01
CA LEU A 79 -0.45 -20.55 -7.28
C LEU A 79 -0.13 -22.05 -7.28
N PRO A 80 1.16 -22.45 -7.41
CA PRO A 80 1.58 -23.85 -7.36
C PRO A 80 1.14 -24.55 -6.06
N ALA A 81 0.86 -25.84 -6.14
CA ALA A 81 0.52 -26.65 -4.98
C ALA A 81 1.75 -26.96 -4.11
N ALA A 82 2.93 -27.15 -4.73
CA ALA A 82 4.18 -27.41 -4.02
C ALA A 82 4.65 -26.15 -3.26
N PRO A 83 4.95 -26.23 -1.95
CA PRO A 83 5.22 -25.08 -1.11
C PRO A 83 6.38 -24.22 -1.61
N GLU A 84 7.51 -24.80 -1.99
CA GLU A 84 8.69 -24.09 -2.46
C GLU A 84 8.40 -23.37 -3.80
N ALA A 85 7.70 -24.04 -4.72
CA ALA A 85 7.32 -23.45 -6.00
C ALA A 85 6.32 -22.30 -5.79
N ARG A 86 5.42 -22.41 -4.79
CA ARG A 86 4.49 -21.35 -4.39
C ARG A 86 5.23 -20.13 -3.88
N LEU A 87 6.21 -20.31 -2.99
CA LEU A 87 7.03 -19.23 -2.45
C LEU A 87 7.77 -18.48 -3.58
N VAL A 88 8.38 -19.21 -4.50
CA VAL A 88 9.06 -18.64 -5.67
C VAL A 88 8.09 -17.85 -6.56
N GLU A 89 6.89 -18.38 -6.81
CA GLU A 89 5.90 -17.69 -7.66
C GLU A 89 5.36 -16.42 -6.97
N ILE A 90 5.15 -16.44 -5.67
CA ILE A 90 4.78 -15.25 -4.87
C ILE A 90 5.86 -14.19 -4.98
N ALA A 91 7.13 -14.54 -4.81
CA ALA A 91 8.25 -13.61 -4.97
C ALA A 91 8.30 -13.02 -6.38
N ARG A 92 8.08 -13.81 -7.43
CA ARG A 92 8.01 -13.34 -8.82
C ARG A 92 6.87 -12.36 -9.06
N ARG A 93 5.69 -12.67 -8.52
CA ARG A 93 4.50 -11.79 -8.64
C ARG A 93 4.72 -10.47 -7.91
N TYR A 94 5.30 -10.52 -6.72
CA TYR A 94 5.68 -9.32 -5.98
C TYR A 94 6.66 -8.43 -6.76
N ILE A 95 7.74 -9.00 -7.30
CA ILE A 95 8.72 -8.24 -8.08
C ILE A 95 8.06 -7.62 -9.33
N ARG A 96 7.18 -8.35 -10.00
CA ARG A 96 6.43 -7.84 -11.15
C ARG A 96 5.52 -6.68 -10.76
N PHE A 97 4.79 -6.82 -9.64
CA PHE A 97 3.94 -5.75 -9.11
C PHE A 97 4.77 -4.50 -8.76
N ALA A 98 5.85 -4.66 -8.00
CA ALA A 98 6.72 -3.57 -7.59
C ALA A 98 7.35 -2.83 -8.80
N ALA A 99 7.68 -3.55 -9.86
CA ALA A 99 8.20 -2.98 -11.10
C ALA A 99 7.12 -2.24 -11.93
N ALA A 100 5.91 -2.81 -12.02
CA ALA A 100 4.80 -2.22 -12.76
C ALA A 100 4.23 -0.99 -12.05
N GLU A 101 4.04 -1.07 -10.74
CA GLU A 101 3.42 -0.04 -9.89
C GLU A 101 4.45 0.79 -9.12
N ARG A 102 5.65 0.97 -9.67
CA ARG A 102 6.80 1.57 -8.95
C ARG A 102 6.49 2.89 -8.25
N ARG A 103 5.67 3.77 -8.86
CA ARG A 103 5.32 5.08 -8.28
C ARG A 103 4.44 4.92 -7.05
N ALA A 104 3.38 4.14 -7.16
CA ALA A 104 2.46 3.87 -6.07
C ALA A 104 3.13 3.05 -4.97
N TRP A 105 3.90 2.01 -5.35
CA TRP A 105 4.61 1.16 -4.40
C TRP A 105 5.67 1.91 -3.61
N SER A 106 6.47 2.79 -4.27
CA SER A 106 7.45 3.61 -3.56
C SER A 106 6.83 4.59 -2.57
N MET A 107 5.59 5.05 -2.81
CA MET A 107 4.87 5.94 -1.89
C MET A 107 4.58 5.24 -0.56
N VAL A 108 4.20 3.96 -0.57
CA VAL A 108 3.90 3.18 0.65
C VAL A 108 5.08 3.17 1.63
N PHE A 109 6.33 3.16 1.11
CA PHE A 109 7.55 3.13 1.93
C PHE A 109 8.17 4.49 2.21
N ARG A 110 7.80 5.52 1.45
CA ARG A 110 8.37 6.88 1.60
C ARG A 110 7.49 7.80 2.42
N HIS A 111 6.22 7.46 2.54
CA HIS A 111 5.31 8.26 3.31
C HIS A 111 5.43 7.85 4.79
N GLU A 112 6.20 8.63 5.54
CA GLU A 112 6.20 8.56 7.00
C GLU A 112 5.00 9.37 7.50
N PRO A 113 3.99 8.73 8.12
CA PRO A 113 2.90 9.46 8.76
C PRO A 113 3.47 10.45 9.78
N ALA A 114 2.80 11.58 9.98
CA ALA A 114 3.19 12.56 10.99
C ALA A 114 3.43 11.83 12.33
N HIS A 115 4.62 12.06 12.92
CA HIS A 115 5.17 11.30 14.06
C HIS A 115 4.31 11.32 15.33
N ASP A 116 3.32 12.21 15.40
CA ASP A 116 2.43 12.41 16.54
C ASP A 116 1.11 11.64 16.46
N ARG A 117 0.89 10.87 15.38
CA ARG A 117 -0.39 10.18 15.16
C ARG A 117 -0.18 8.67 14.98
N PRO A 118 -0.85 7.83 15.80
CA PRO A 118 -0.76 6.39 15.63
C PRO A 118 -1.36 5.97 14.30
N THR A 119 -0.75 4.95 13.66
CA THR A 119 -1.31 4.33 12.46
C THR A 119 -2.67 3.71 12.78
N PRO A 120 -3.74 4.03 12.04
CA PRO A 120 -5.07 3.51 12.33
C PRO A 120 -5.15 1.98 12.24
N ASP A 121 -5.97 1.36 13.10
CA ASP A 121 -6.15 -0.09 13.17
C ASP A 121 -6.56 -0.72 11.83
N TRP A 122 -7.39 -0.02 11.05
CA TRP A 122 -7.82 -0.50 9.74
C TRP A 122 -6.66 -0.59 8.73
N HIS A 123 -5.62 0.25 8.86
CA HIS A 123 -4.42 0.19 8.03
C HIS A 123 -3.48 -0.92 8.52
N LEU A 124 -3.29 -1.03 9.83
CA LEU A 124 -2.52 -2.11 10.45
C LEU A 124 -3.10 -3.48 10.13
N ALA A 125 -4.44 -3.61 10.09
CA ALA A 125 -5.11 -4.85 9.71
C ALA A 125 -4.78 -5.31 8.27
N ARG A 126 -4.59 -4.36 7.33
CA ARG A 126 -4.18 -4.69 5.95
C ARG A 126 -2.75 -5.20 5.90
N ILE A 127 -1.84 -4.54 6.61
CA ILE A 127 -0.44 -4.99 6.74
C ILE A 127 -0.41 -6.37 7.40
N GLY A 128 -1.15 -6.56 8.49
CA GLY A 128 -1.23 -7.84 9.21
C GLY A 128 -1.75 -8.99 8.34
N ARG A 129 -2.75 -8.74 7.49
CA ARG A 129 -3.25 -9.74 6.53
C ARG A 129 -2.16 -10.19 5.55
N LEU A 130 -1.39 -9.22 5.03
CA LEU A 130 -0.28 -9.53 4.12
C LEU A 130 0.81 -10.34 4.82
N VAL A 131 1.22 -9.91 6.00
CA VAL A 131 2.25 -10.59 6.80
C VAL A 131 1.80 -12.02 7.12
N ALA A 132 0.57 -12.20 7.60
CA ALA A 132 0.02 -13.53 7.92
C ALA A 132 0.01 -14.47 6.69
N ALA A 133 -0.40 -13.97 5.52
CA ALA A 133 -0.40 -14.76 4.29
C ALA A 133 1.02 -15.17 3.86
N LEU A 134 2.00 -14.28 4.02
CA LEU A 134 3.41 -14.58 3.74
C LEU A 134 3.98 -15.58 4.76
N GLU A 135 3.69 -15.41 6.04
CA GLU A 135 4.12 -16.33 7.10
C GLU A 135 3.60 -17.76 6.86
N GLU A 136 2.34 -17.89 6.43
CA GLU A 136 1.76 -19.19 6.09
C GLU A 136 2.54 -19.88 4.96
N VAL A 137 2.86 -19.15 3.90
CA VAL A 137 3.62 -19.67 2.76
C VAL A 137 5.05 -20.05 3.14
N VAL A 138 5.71 -19.19 3.90
CA VAL A 138 7.08 -19.43 4.40
C VAL A 138 7.10 -20.62 5.34
N ALA A 139 6.10 -20.73 6.23
CA ALA A 139 5.97 -21.85 7.16
C ALA A 139 5.76 -23.21 6.45
N ALA A 140 5.10 -23.20 5.31
CA ALA A 140 4.92 -24.41 4.51
C ALA A 140 6.17 -24.78 3.71
N ALA A 141 6.98 -23.81 3.27
CA ALA A 141 8.11 -24.01 2.37
C ALA A 141 9.46 -24.22 3.09
N LEU A 142 9.64 -23.69 4.30
CA LEU A 142 10.93 -23.69 5.00
C LEU A 142 10.88 -24.42 6.36
N PRO A 143 11.99 -25.09 6.75
CA PRO A 143 12.15 -25.66 8.09
C PRO A 143 12.03 -24.56 9.19
N ALA A 144 11.59 -24.95 10.37
CA ALA A 144 11.37 -24.02 11.49
C ALA A 144 12.60 -23.16 11.86
N ALA A 145 13.81 -23.71 11.68
CA ALA A 145 15.06 -23.01 11.94
C ALA A 145 15.40 -21.89 10.94
N GLU A 146 14.74 -21.87 9.79
CA GLU A 146 14.99 -20.90 8.71
C GLU A 146 13.84 -19.88 8.55
N ARG A 147 12.85 -19.94 9.45
CA ARG A 147 11.66 -19.09 9.41
C ARG A 147 11.92 -17.78 10.15
N ASP A 148 12.44 -16.80 9.49
CA ASP A 148 12.49 -15.43 10.00
C ASP A 148 11.54 -14.55 9.19
N SER A 149 10.31 -14.38 9.71
CA SER A 149 9.29 -13.54 9.08
C SER A 149 9.72 -12.08 8.99
N ARG A 150 10.55 -11.62 9.91
CA ARG A 150 11.09 -10.26 9.90
C ARG A 150 12.04 -10.06 8.73
N ALA A 151 12.93 -11.03 8.48
CA ALA A 151 13.84 -11.00 7.33
C ALA A 151 13.05 -10.98 6.00
N VAL A 152 11.93 -11.70 5.89
CA VAL A 152 11.07 -11.68 4.71
C VAL A 152 10.49 -10.28 4.47
N VAL A 153 9.98 -9.63 5.50
CA VAL A 153 9.44 -8.26 5.41
C VAL A 153 10.55 -7.26 5.06
N GLU A 154 11.74 -7.39 5.64
CA GLU A 154 12.88 -6.54 5.34
C GLU A 154 13.38 -6.70 3.88
N VAL A 155 13.43 -7.93 3.37
CA VAL A 155 13.78 -8.20 1.96
C VAL A 155 12.74 -7.61 1.01
N LEU A 156 11.45 -7.71 1.34
CA LEU A 156 10.38 -7.11 0.55
C LEU A 156 10.50 -5.58 0.52
N ALA A 157 10.78 -4.96 1.66
CA ALA A 157 10.99 -3.53 1.77
C ALA A 157 12.25 -3.06 1.01
N ALA A 158 13.35 -3.82 1.10
CA ALA A 158 14.61 -3.52 0.43
C ALA A 158 14.57 -3.68 -1.10
N SER A 159 13.63 -4.48 -1.64
CA SER A 159 13.48 -4.68 -3.09
C SER A 159 12.77 -3.52 -3.80
N VAL A 160 12.40 -2.45 -3.09
CA VAL A 160 11.81 -1.26 -3.71
C VAL A 160 12.90 -0.48 -4.46
N PRO A 161 12.81 -0.30 -5.79
CA PRO A 161 13.83 0.41 -6.55
C PRO A 161 13.94 1.87 -6.09
N GLY A 162 15.14 2.28 -5.64
CA GLY A 162 15.45 3.66 -5.26
C GLY A 162 15.37 3.97 -3.76
N GLN A 163 15.25 2.98 -2.88
CA GLN A 163 15.51 3.18 -1.46
C GLN A 163 17.05 3.20 -1.22
N PRO A 164 17.57 4.19 -0.48
CA PRO A 164 18.90 4.04 0.10
C PRO A 164 18.85 2.84 1.04
N SER A 165 19.80 1.93 0.91
CA SER A 165 19.97 0.80 1.83
C SER A 165 19.92 1.35 3.26
N CYS A 166 18.89 0.99 4.01
CA CYS A 166 18.81 1.34 5.42
C CYS A 166 19.99 0.62 6.09
N GLY A 167 21.01 1.40 6.45
CA GLY A 167 22.24 0.89 7.04
C GLY A 167 21.89 0.04 8.26
N MET A 168 22.40 -1.19 8.27
CA MET A 168 22.46 -2.04 9.45
C MET A 168 23.06 -1.20 10.58
N ALA A 169 22.22 -0.75 11.49
CA ALA A 169 22.69 -0.31 12.78
C ALA A 169 23.27 -1.55 13.48
N SER A 170 24.60 -1.62 13.52
CA SER A 170 25.35 -2.57 14.31
C SER A 170 24.83 -2.51 15.74
N VAL A 171 24.24 -3.59 16.20
CA VAL A 171 24.09 -3.83 17.65
C VAL A 171 25.40 -4.50 18.08
N ASP A 172 26.40 -3.68 18.40
CA ASP A 172 27.51 -4.06 19.21
C ASP A 172 27.21 -3.74 20.67
N SER A 173 27.47 -4.73 21.51
CA SER A 173 27.58 -4.80 22.96
C SER A 173 26.42 -5.34 23.71
#